data_6555bfb487e69805c18a39c6822dd080
#
_entry.id   6555bfb487e69805c18a39c6822dd080
#
_cell.length_a   1.000
_cell.length_b   1.000
_cell.length_c   1.000
_cell.angle_alpha   90.00
_cell.angle_beta   90.00
_cell.angle_gamma   90.00
#
_symmetry.space_group_name_H-M   'P 1'
#
loop_
_entity.id
_entity.type
_entity.pdbx_description
1 polymer ?
#
loop_
_entity_poly.entity_id
_entity_poly.type
_entity_poly.pdbx_seq_one_letter_code
_entity_poly.pdbx_strand_id
1 'polypeptide(L)'
;MLALVTLSGNAQTKKKTTTAVEQISITAEATLNPQQKVTAHMKAGSYEGPIGIKLRGNSSLSFNQKKYTLELRDESGKDVATSLLGMPAHSDWVLLAPYNDVSMVRDPLAFQLWREMGHWGPRTTMVELIMDGEYQGIYILSEAIKRGKDRVDLNKMKKSDTKGRDVTGGYLLRIDTFNEDDATFTSKIPGIGDGIMTSQIIWSCIYPKKKNLQPEQFAYIQNFVDSMEQAIQGKDYLDPEKGYAHFINVESFVDYFIHTELSLNADGYKRSAYFYKEKQHEDGTGGKLHAGPVWDYNLAYGNCNFCNANNIEAWCFEGGNTNPTPAFWQRLLQDPAFRKAVKTRYKELRKTILSEKHIYEYIDEHAKLVAPATDRHFKEYPELLVSPEKAKASQQPSKVQEGFGMFGRGGFGGFGGFGMGDGNFQFDPVGMFANYRVSSYEEEITVLKKWLADRLAFLDKNIERFDKDWQPRIQEPVEKKMQFPGGFPGGFPGGFPGGSPNGGFPSGGFPGGGFPGGGGFPAFPGSR
;
A
#
# COMPACT_ATOMS: atom_id res chain seq x y z
N MET A 1 24.28 49.32 31.28
CA MET A 1 24.20 48.79 29.92
C MET A 1 22.98 47.88 29.84
N LEU A 2 21.87 48.37 29.33
CA LEU A 2 20.64 47.60 29.10
C LEU A 2 20.75 46.92 27.75
N ALA A 3 20.64 45.60 27.73
CA ALA A 3 20.56 44.84 26.49
C ALA A 3 19.09 44.77 26.04
N LEU A 4 18.80 45.36 24.88
CA LEU A 4 17.50 45.20 24.19
C LEU A 4 17.45 43.81 23.58
N VAL A 5 16.50 43.01 24.05
CA VAL A 5 16.10 41.73 23.39
C VAL A 5 15.02 42.07 22.37
N THR A 6 15.37 42.00 21.08
CA THR A 6 14.41 42.09 19.98
C THR A 6 13.70 40.78 19.81
N LEU A 7 12.40 40.72 20.14
CA LEU A 7 11.51 39.65 19.80
C LEU A 7 11.21 39.64 18.29
N SER A 8 11.76 38.65 17.58
CA SER A 8 11.40 38.39 16.18
C SER A 8 10.02 37.76 16.15
N GLY A 9 9.03 38.52 15.72
CA GLY A 9 7.69 38.03 15.49
C GLY A 9 7.66 37.01 14.32
N ASN A 10 7.33 35.75 14.60
CA ASN A 10 7.00 34.79 13.58
C ASN A 10 5.69 35.23 12.90
N ALA A 11 5.81 35.67 11.66
CA ALA A 11 4.66 35.87 10.78
C ALA A 11 4.05 34.50 10.47
N GLN A 12 2.99 34.14 11.19
CA GLN A 12 2.08 33.09 10.79
C GLN A 12 1.44 33.48 9.46
N THR A 13 1.90 32.90 8.37
CA THR A 13 1.21 32.94 7.08
C THR A 13 -0.19 32.33 7.29
N LYS A 14 -1.22 33.17 7.32
CA LYS A 14 -2.62 32.74 7.30
C LYS A 14 -2.80 31.85 6.08
N LYS A 15 -2.98 30.54 6.29
CA LYS A 15 -3.41 29.60 5.27
C LYS A 15 -4.71 30.15 4.69
N LYS A 16 -4.70 30.49 3.41
CA LYS A 16 -5.90 30.87 2.65
C LYS A 16 -6.79 29.64 2.65
N THR A 17 -7.88 29.66 3.40
CA THR A 17 -8.90 28.60 3.41
C THR A 17 -9.54 28.60 2.03
N THR A 18 -9.12 27.71 1.15
CA THR A 18 -9.80 27.43 -0.12
C THR A 18 -11.14 26.79 0.22
N THR A 19 -12.23 27.44 -0.13
CA THR A 19 -13.61 26.99 0.14
C THR A 19 -14.13 26.00 -0.92
N ALA A 20 -13.31 25.59 -1.86
CA ALA A 20 -13.68 24.66 -2.95
C ALA A 20 -12.52 23.71 -3.26
N VAL A 21 -12.88 22.51 -3.71
CA VAL A 21 -11.94 21.53 -4.25
C VAL A 21 -11.29 22.10 -5.53
N GLU A 22 -9.95 22.05 -5.60
CA GLU A 22 -9.20 22.55 -6.76
C GLU A 22 -9.43 21.66 -7.98
N GLN A 23 -9.51 22.25 -9.19
CA GLN A 23 -9.69 21.49 -10.41
C GLN A 23 -8.34 21.23 -11.11
N ILE A 24 -8.13 20.00 -11.56
CA ILE A 24 -7.04 19.60 -12.46
C ILE A 24 -7.62 19.22 -13.80
N SER A 25 -7.06 19.76 -14.88
CA SER A 25 -7.40 19.37 -16.27
C SER A 25 -6.21 18.68 -16.90
N ILE A 26 -6.45 17.53 -17.53
CA ILE A 26 -5.43 16.75 -18.26
C ILE A 26 -5.97 16.42 -19.64
N THR A 27 -5.15 16.65 -20.68
CA THR A 27 -5.45 16.24 -22.05
C THR A 27 -4.35 15.29 -22.50
N ALA A 28 -4.72 14.03 -22.79
CA ALA A 28 -3.78 12.99 -23.19
C ALA A 28 -3.60 12.96 -24.72
N GLU A 29 -2.36 12.77 -25.18
CA GLU A 29 -2.05 12.67 -26.61
C GLU A 29 -2.30 11.27 -27.19
N ALA A 30 -2.48 10.26 -26.33
CA ALA A 30 -2.71 8.87 -26.71
C ALA A 30 -3.49 8.11 -25.65
N THR A 31 -4.02 6.95 -26.01
CA THR A 31 -4.73 6.05 -25.10
C THR A 31 -3.85 5.64 -23.90
N LEU A 32 -4.37 5.84 -22.69
CA LEU A 32 -3.67 5.52 -21.47
C LEU A 32 -3.61 4.01 -21.24
N ASN A 33 -2.45 3.52 -20.80
CA ASN A 33 -2.21 2.12 -20.46
C ASN A 33 -1.36 2.00 -19.18
N PRO A 34 -1.30 0.82 -18.54
CA PRO A 34 -0.52 0.66 -17.30
C PRO A 34 0.98 0.41 -17.53
N GLN A 35 1.41 0.08 -18.75
CA GLN A 35 2.79 -0.33 -19.05
C GLN A 35 3.72 0.88 -19.16
N GLN A 36 3.33 1.90 -19.91
CA GLN A 36 4.18 3.05 -20.20
C GLN A 36 3.44 4.38 -20.05
N LYS A 37 4.20 5.41 -19.71
CA LYS A 37 3.68 6.79 -19.69
C LYS A 37 3.52 7.29 -21.11
N VAL A 38 2.38 7.89 -21.39
CA VAL A 38 2.14 8.70 -22.59
C VAL A 38 2.29 10.18 -22.26
N THR A 39 2.57 11.01 -23.28
CA THR A 39 2.59 12.46 -23.14
C THR A 39 1.17 12.98 -22.96
N ALA A 40 1.01 13.96 -22.10
CA ALA A 40 -0.22 14.70 -21.86
C ALA A 40 0.11 16.13 -21.45
N HIS A 41 -0.86 17.02 -21.53
CA HIS A 41 -0.78 18.38 -21.01
C HIS A 41 -1.66 18.49 -19.75
N MET A 42 -1.14 19.09 -18.69
CA MET A 42 -1.86 19.26 -17.41
C MET A 42 -1.90 20.71 -16.98
N LYS A 43 -3.05 21.13 -16.47
CA LYS A 43 -3.22 22.37 -15.72
C LYS A 43 -3.68 22.05 -14.31
N ALA A 44 -2.91 22.50 -13.31
CA ALA A 44 -3.14 22.25 -11.89
C ALA A 44 -2.66 23.44 -11.05
N GLY A 45 -3.58 24.30 -10.59
CA GLY A 45 -3.24 25.54 -9.91
C GLY A 45 -2.34 26.44 -10.77
N SER A 46 -1.13 26.71 -10.31
CA SER A 46 -0.13 27.52 -11.04
C SER A 46 0.71 26.71 -12.04
N TYR A 47 0.62 25.39 -12.03
CA TYR A 47 1.30 24.53 -13.02
C TYR A 47 0.47 24.43 -14.29
N GLU A 48 1.11 24.70 -15.42
CA GLU A 48 0.55 24.40 -16.75
C GLU A 48 1.71 23.95 -17.65
N GLY A 49 1.62 22.71 -18.18
CA GLY A 49 2.70 22.17 -19.01
C GLY A 49 2.60 20.66 -19.26
N PRO A 50 3.63 20.11 -19.95
CA PRO A 50 3.65 18.72 -20.35
C PRO A 50 3.88 17.79 -19.16
N ILE A 51 3.22 16.61 -19.20
CA ILE A 51 3.39 15.54 -18.24
C ILE A 51 3.54 14.20 -18.94
N GLY A 52 4.14 13.23 -18.24
CA GLY A 52 3.99 11.81 -18.57
C GLY A 52 2.93 11.19 -17.67
N ILE A 53 1.91 10.57 -18.23
CA ILE A 53 0.81 9.94 -17.49
C ILE A 53 0.63 8.48 -17.87
N LYS A 54 0.30 7.63 -16.91
CA LYS A 54 -0.13 6.24 -17.16
C LYS A 54 -1.15 5.77 -16.13
N LEU A 55 -1.93 4.76 -16.51
CA LEU A 55 -2.78 4.04 -15.58
C LEU A 55 -1.94 3.39 -14.46
N ARG A 56 -2.53 3.28 -13.28
CA ARG A 56 -1.91 2.70 -12.10
C ARG A 56 -2.88 1.78 -11.38
N GLY A 57 -2.35 0.75 -10.77
CA GLY A 57 -3.08 -0.19 -9.92
C GLY A 57 -2.86 -1.64 -10.34
N ASN A 58 -3.49 -2.54 -9.61
CA ASN A 58 -3.59 -3.96 -9.92
C ASN A 58 -5.09 -4.28 -10.06
N SER A 59 -5.78 -4.69 -8.99
CA SER A 59 -7.24 -4.90 -9.01
C SER A 59 -8.02 -3.62 -9.34
N SER A 60 -7.54 -2.45 -8.92
CA SER A 60 -8.18 -1.16 -9.22
C SER A 60 -8.17 -0.75 -10.70
N LEU A 61 -7.44 -1.47 -11.57
CA LEU A 61 -7.57 -1.27 -13.03
C LEU A 61 -8.94 -1.69 -13.57
N SER A 62 -9.68 -2.54 -12.87
CA SER A 62 -11.05 -2.93 -13.23
C SER A 62 -12.12 -1.93 -12.79
N PHE A 63 -11.79 -0.97 -11.89
CA PHE A 63 -12.76 0.03 -11.41
C PHE A 63 -13.08 1.07 -12.49
N ASN A 64 -14.28 1.66 -12.44
CA ASN A 64 -14.66 2.72 -13.37
C ASN A 64 -13.77 3.95 -13.19
N GLN A 65 -13.54 4.39 -11.96
CA GLN A 65 -12.62 5.47 -11.66
C GLN A 65 -11.18 4.97 -11.60
N LYS A 66 -10.34 5.43 -12.53
CA LYS A 66 -8.95 4.97 -12.70
C LYS A 66 -7.98 5.76 -11.85
N LYS A 67 -6.92 5.11 -11.35
CA LYS A 67 -5.78 5.75 -10.67
C LYS A 67 -4.67 6.06 -11.70
N TYR A 68 -3.90 7.14 -11.49
CA TYR A 68 -2.85 7.56 -12.42
C TYR A 68 -1.52 7.83 -11.71
N THR A 69 -0.43 7.54 -12.41
CA THR A 69 0.91 8.04 -12.08
C THR A 69 1.21 9.20 -13.00
N LEU A 70 1.67 10.31 -12.43
CA LEU A 70 2.04 11.53 -13.15
C LEU A 70 3.53 11.79 -13.01
N GLU A 71 4.15 12.36 -14.05
CA GLU A 71 5.53 12.85 -14.04
C GLU A 71 5.56 14.19 -14.75
N LEU A 72 5.87 15.24 -14.00
CA LEU A 72 5.99 16.58 -14.59
C LEU A 72 7.22 16.65 -15.49
N ARG A 73 7.07 17.27 -16.65
CA ARG A 73 8.09 17.34 -17.69
C ARG A 73 8.27 18.76 -18.22
N ASP A 74 9.42 19.04 -18.78
CA ASP A 74 9.64 20.20 -19.62
C ASP A 74 9.28 19.91 -21.09
N GLU A 75 9.36 20.92 -21.95
CA GLU A 75 9.05 20.81 -23.39
C GLU A 75 9.97 19.82 -24.13
N SER A 76 11.11 19.46 -23.56
CA SER A 76 12.01 18.43 -24.10
C SER A 76 11.63 17.00 -23.65
N GLY A 77 10.60 16.85 -22.81
CA GLY A 77 10.16 15.57 -22.25
C GLY A 77 10.97 15.10 -21.04
N LYS A 78 11.89 15.92 -20.52
CA LYS A 78 12.68 15.63 -19.34
C LYS A 78 11.87 15.95 -18.06
N ASP A 79 12.01 15.10 -17.03
CA ASP A 79 11.37 15.30 -15.75
C ASP A 79 11.82 16.60 -15.06
N VAL A 80 10.87 17.37 -14.53
CA VAL A 80 11.08 18.64 -13.84
C VAL A 80 10.39 18.62 -12.48
N ALA A 81 11.11 19.06 -11.45
CA ALA A 81 10.57 19.17 -10.10
C ALA A 81 9.85 20.50 -9.93
N THR A 82 8.54 20.46 -9.73
CA THR A 82 7.70 21.63 -9.50
C THR A 82 6.77 21.40 -8.32
N SER A 83 6.49 22.45 -7.55
CA SER A 83 5.48 22.43 -6.48
C SER A 83 4.08 22.33 -7.10
N LEU A 84 3.26 21.40 -6.63
CA LEU A 84 1.86 21.29 -7.01
C LEU A 84 0.96 21.58 -5.81
N LEU A 85 0.01 22.53 -6.00
CA LEU A 85 -1.02 22.88 -5.03
C LEU A 85 -0.48 23.04 -3.59
N GLY A 86 0.66 23.70 -3.45
CA GLY A 86 1.30 23.99 -2.16
C GLY A 86 2.13 22.84 -1.57
N MET A 87 2.20 21.69 -2.22
CA MET A 87 3.07 20.60 -1.81
C MET A 87 4.49 20.79 -2.35
N PRO A 88 5.54 20.30 -1.67
CA PRO A 88 6.95 20.47 -2.06
C PRO A 88 7.25 19.95 -3.45
N ALA A 89 8.18 20.63 -4.13
CA ALA A 89 8.53 20.35 -5.51
C ALA A 89 9.07 18.93 -5.74
N HIS A 90 8.50 18.25 -6.70
CA HIS A 90 8.95 16.96 -7.21
C HIS A 90 8.40 16.74 -8.62
N SER A 91 9.01 15.82 -9.39
CA SER A 91 8.48 15.44 -10.70
C SER A 91 7.39 14.35 -10.61
N ASP A 92 7.47 13.43 -9.65
CA ASP A 92 6.56 12.28 -9.56
C ASP A 92 5.39 12.54 -8.60
N TRP A 93 4.17 12.33 -9.09
CA TRP A 93 2.90 12.47 -8.37
C TRP A 93 1.96 11.31 -8.66
N VAL A 94 0.91 11.19 -7.86
CA VAL A 94 -0.12 10.16 -8.04
C VAL A 94 -1.50 10.79 -7.90
N LEU A 95 -2.42 10.45 -8.79
CA LEU A 95 -3.85 10.67 -8.61
C LEU A 95 -4.46 9.35 -8.13
N LEU A 96 -4.81 9.31 -6.84
CA LEU A 96 -5.53 8.20 -6.24
C LEU A 96 -7.03 8.41 -6.45
N ALA A 97 -7.70 7.38 -6.94
CA ALA A 97 -9.15 7.37 -7.10
C ALA A 97 -9.78 6.71 -5.87
N PRO A 98 -10.62 7.41 -5.11
CA PRO A 98 -11.26 6.85 -3.90
C PRO A 98 -12.51 6.01 -4.23
N TYR A 99 -12.52 5.29 -5.36
CA TYR A 99 -13.70 4.59 -5.88
C TYR A 99 -14.30 3.58 -4.91
N ASN A 100 -13.47 2.88 -4.14
CA ASN A 100 -13.91 1.94 -3.11
C ASN A 100 -13.82 2.52 -1.69
N ASP A 101 -13.65 3.82 -1.55
CA ASP A 101 -13.69 4.55 -0.28
C ASP A 101 -14.65 5.74 -0.40
N VAL A 102 -15.93 5.51 -0.11
CA VAL A 102 -16.98 6.53 -0.19
C VAL A 102 -16.66 7.74 0.69
N SER A 103 -15.92 7.56 1.79
CA SER A 103 -15.48 8.67 2.64
C SER A 103 -14.44 9.58 2.01
N MET A 104 -13.67 9.07 1.05
CA MET A 104 -12.53 9.75 0.39
C MET A 104 -11.43 10.20 1.34
N VAL A 105 -11.51 9.82 2.64
CA VAL A 105 -10.63 10.33 3.70
C VAL A 105 -9.65 9.29 4.25
N ARG A 106 -9.82 7.99 3.97
CA ARG A 106 -9.02 6.93 4.61
C ARG A 106 -7.53 7.01 4.30
N ASP A 107 -7.16 7.15 3.03
CA ASP A 107 -5.76 7.39 2.64
C ASP A 107 -5.23 8.72 3.22
N PRO A 108 -5.89 9.89 3.04
CA PRO A 108 -5.47 11.14 3.63
C PRO A 108 -5.29 11.10 5.15
N LEU A 109 -6.23 10.48 5.88
CA LEU A 109 -6.19 10.32 7.34
C LEU A 109 -5.00 9.47 7.77
N ALA A 110 -4.80 8.32 7.15
CA ALA A 110 -3.68 7.44 7.45
C ALA A 110 -2.33 8.14 7.24
N PHE A 111 -2.18 8.86 6.11
CA PHE A 111 -0.95 9.60 5.81
C PHE A 111 -0.75 10.78 6.76
N GLN A 112 -1.82 11.47 7.17
CA GLN A 112 -1.77 12.57 8.13
C GLN A 112 -1.31 12.08 9.51
N LEU A 113 -1.98 11.06 10.05
CA LEU A 113 -1.61 10.50 11.36
C LEU A 113 -0.16 10.02 11.38
N TRP A 114 0.31 9.37 10.31
CA TRP A 114 1.70 8.92 10.19
C TRP A 114 2.71 10.09 10.22
N ARG A 115 2.40 11.20 9.53
CA ARG A 115 3.24 12.40 9.59
C ARG A 115 3.27 13.02 10.97
N GLU A 116 2.14 13.08 11.65
CA GLU A 116 2.03 13.64 13.00
C GLU A 116 2.74 12.78 14.05
N MET A 117 2.88 11.46 13.81
CA MET A 117 3.71 10.58 14.62
C MET A 117 5.21 10.85 14.47
N GLY A 118 5.62 11.72 13.54
CA GLY A 118 7.00 12.17 13.36
C GLY A 118 7.72 11.57 12.15
N HIS A 119 7.01 10.88 11.28
CA HIS A 119 7.59 10.22 10.10
C HIS A 119 7.25 10.95 8.80
N TRP A 120 8.02 10.70 7.74
CA TRP A 120 7.59 11.14 6.43
C TRP A 120 6.43 10.24 5.93
N GLY A 121 5.36 10.87 5.52
CA GLY A 121 4.23 10.25 4.82
C GLY A 121 3.75 11.15 3.68
N PRO A 122 3.10 10.61 2.63
CA PRO A 122 2.63 11.41 1.51
C PRO A 122 1.72 12.55 1.96
N ARG A 123 1.98 13.77 1.49
CA ARG A 123 1.02 14.87 1.58
C ARG A 123 0.00 14.70 0.47
N THR A 124 -1.22 15.12 0.75
CA THR A 124 -2.34 14.98 -0.19
C THR A 124 -3.12 16.28 -0.28
N THR A 125 -3.79 16.45 -1.41
CA THR A 125 -4.84 17.47 -1.57
C THR A 125 -5.98 16.89 -2.42
N MET A 126 -7.22 17.29 -2.12
CA MET A 126 -8.39 16.87 -2.87
C MET A 126 -8.51 17.71 -4.13
N VAL A 127 -8.81 17.06 -5.25
CA VAL A 127 -8.97 17.72 -6.54
C VAL A 127 -10.15 17.12 -7.30
N GLU A 128 -10.78 17.90 -8.18
CA GLU A 128 -11.68 17.40 -9.21
C GLU A 128 -10.89 17.22 -10.51
N LEU A 129 -11.01 16.08 -11.14
CA LEU A 129 -10.28 15.77 -12.37
C LEU A 129 -11.18 15.93 -13.61
N ILE A 130 -10.69 16.69 -14.59
CA ILE A 130 -11.20 16.70 -15.95
C ILE A 130 -10.15 16.00 -16.84
N MET A 131 -10.54 14.93 -17.49
CA MET A 131 -9.67 14.18 -18.42
C MET A 131 -10.26 14.26 -19.82
N ASP A 132 -9.49 14.80 -20.76
CA ASP A 132 -9.90 14.96 -22.17
C ASP A 132 -11.25 15.70 -22.34
N GLY A 133 -11.52 16.66 -21.44
CA GLY A 133 -12.76 17.44 -21.40
C GLY A 133 -13.90 16.82 -20.60
N GLU A 134 -13.77 15.57 -20.15
CA GLU A 134 -14.80 14.83 -19.42
C GLU A 134 -14.51 14.82 -17.90
N TYR A 135 -15.54 15.03 -17.10
CA TYR A 135 -15.45 14.99 -15.63
C TYR A 135 -15.19 13.56 -15.14
N GLN A 136 -14.19 13.41 -14.29
CA GLN A 136 -13.78 12.10 -13.74
C GLN A 136 -13.98 11.98 -12.21
N GLY A 137 -14.68 12.94 -11.60
CA GLY A 137 -14.95 12.91 -10.17
C GLY A 137 -13.86 13.51 -9.29
N ILE A 138 -13.98 13.26 -7.99
CA ILE A 138 -13.02 13.70 -6.97
C ILE A 138 -11.84 12.71 -6.93
N TYR A 139 -10.63 13.25 -6.83
CA TYR A 139 -9.38 12.52 -6.70
C TYR A 139 -8.57 13.03 -5.52
N ILE A 140 -7.67 12.20 -5.04
CA ILE A 140 -6.63 12.56 -4.07
C ILE A 140 -5.33 12.74 -4.87
N LEU A 141 -4.88 13.99 -5.08
CA LEU A 141 -3.52 14.24 -5.56
C LEU A 141 -2.56 13.97 -4.40
N SER A 142 -1.66 13.05 -4.58
CA SER A 142 -0.72 12.56 -3.57
C SER A 142 0.72 12.65 -4.03
N GLU A 143 1.61 12.91 -3.09
CA GLU A 143 3.03 12.68 -3.27
C GLU A 143 3.31 11.21 -3.54
N ALA A 144 4.16 10.91 -4.52
CA ALA A 144 4.66 9.55 -4.73
C ALA A 144 5.73 9.19 -3.69
N ILE A 145 5.76 7.94 -3.21
CA ILE A 145 6.85 7.45 -2.36
C ILE A 145 8.12 7.36 -3.21
N LYS A 146 9.06 8.23 -2.96
CA LYS A 146 10.35 8.36 -3.65
C LYS A 146 11.43 8.80 -2.67
N ARG A 147 12.69 8.57 -3.07
CA ARG A 147 13.82 9.19 -2.38
C ARG A 147 13.89 10.68 -2.68
N GLY A 148 14.05 11.49 -1.68
CA GLY A 148 14.23 12.95 -1.83
C GLY A 148 14.24 13.66 -0.50
N LYS A 149 14.80 14.87 -0.44
CA LYS A 149 14.85 15.68 0.78
C LYS A 149 13.47 15.92 1.38
N ASP A 150 12.46 16.17 0.53
CA ASP A 150 11.07 16.41 0.94
C ASP A 150 10.18 15.17 0.75
N ARG A 151 10.78 14.02 0.54
CA ARG A 151 10.17 12.67 0.45
C ARG A 151 10.84 11.77 1.49
N VAL A 152 11.09 10.51 1.16
CA VAL A 152 11.92 9.66 2.02
C VAL A 152 13.37 10.14 1.90
N ASP A 153 13.87 10.80 2.94
CA ASP A 153 15.20 11.42 2.95
C ASP A 153 16.28 10.35 3.15
N LEU A 154 16.75 9.82 2.05
CA LEU A 154 17.76 8.78 1.97
C LEU A 154 18.98 9.23 1.17
N ASN A 155 20.15 8.75 1.57
CA ASN A 155 21.37 8.92 0.80
C ASN A 155 21.19 8.43 -0.65
N LYS A 156 21.71 9.20 -1.61
CA LYS A 156 21.72 8.76 -3.01
C LYS A 156 22.69 7.60 -3.17
N MET A 157 22.20 6.47 -3.65
CA MET A 157 23.01 5.33 -4.05
C MET A 157 23.55 5.55 -5.45
N LYS A 158 24.89 5.51 -5.62
CA LYS A 158 25.57 5.57 -6.91
C LYS A 158 25.87 4.17 -7.40
N LYS A 159 26.11 3.99 -8.70
CA LYS A 159 26.52 2.70 -9.27
C LYS A 159 27.92 2.25 -8.74
N SER A 160 28.75 3.21 -8.31
CA SER A 160 30.07 2.92 -7.71
C SER A 160 30.00 2.46 -6.26
N ASP A 161 28.86 2.60 -5.59
CA ASP A 161 28.70 2.33 -4.15
C ASP A 161 28.48 0.83 -3.93
N THR A 162 29.49 0.00 -4.20
CA THR A 162 29.40 -1.47 -4.23
C THR A 162 30.10 -2.17 -3.08
N LYS A 163 30.79 -1.42 -2.19
CA LYS A 163 31.57 -2.03 -1.07
C LYS A 163 31.70 -1.09 0.13
N GLY A 164 32.13 -1.67 1.25
CA GLY A 164 32.36 -0.93 2.50
C GLY A 164 31.10 -0.21 2.98
N ARG A 165 31.26 0.96 3.57
CA ARG A 165 30.15 1.76 4.07
C ARG A 165 29.22 2.24 2.95
N ASP A 166 29.73 2.47 1.75
CA ASP A 166 28.93 3.05 0.67
C ASP A 166 27.82 2.12 0.18
N VAL A 167 27.99 0.80 0.24
CA VAL A 167 26.95 -0.17 -0.13
C VAL A 167 25.85 -0.30 0.91
N THR A 168 26.03 0.24 2.14
CA THR A 168 25.10 -0.01 3.26
C THR A 168 23.77 0.72 3.18
N GLY A 169 23.60 1.74 2.31
CA GLY A 169 22.32 2.45 2.16
C GLY A 169 22.44 3.66 1.22
N GLY A 170 21.37 4.39 0.85
CA GLY A 170 19.97 4.17 1.24
C GLY A 170 19.21 3.29 0.26
N TYR A 171 18.42 2.44 0.84
CA TYR A 171 17.51 1.57 0.09
C TYR A 171 16.06 1.88 0.47
N LEU A 172 15.17 1.76 -0.51
CA LEU A 172 13.73 1.76 -0.28
C LEU A 172 13.19 0.40 -0.68
N LEU A 173 12.52 -0.26 0.25
CA LEU A 173 12.01 -1.62 0.12
C LEU A 173 10.50 -1.64 0.25
N ARG A 174 9.90 -2.72 -0.23
CA ARG A 174 8.47 -2.98 -0.08
C ARG A 174 8.21 -4.47 0.06
N ILE A 175 7.31 -4.86 0.94
CA ILE A 175 6.67 -6.17 0.90
C ILE A 175 5.39 -6.02 0.10
N ASP A 176 5.27 -6.79 -0.99
CA ASP A 176 4.13 -6.75 -1.89
C ASP A 176 4.07 -8.01 -2.76
N THR A 177 3.11 -8.08 -3.67
CA THR A 177 3.09 -9.07 -4.75
C THR A 177 4.28 -8.86 -5.70
N PHE A 178 4.68 -9.93 -6.40
CA PHE A 178 5.73 -9.88 -7.40
C PHE A 178 5.43 -8.82 -8.47
N ASN A 179 6.46 -8.04 -8.84
CA ASN A 179 6.42 -7.07 -9.93
C ASN A 179 7.71 -7.21 -10.75
N GLU A 180 7.58 -7.41 -12.05
CA GLU A 180 8.71 -7.59 -12.97
C GLU A 180 9.65 -6.38 -13.04
N ASP A 181 9.14 -5.18 -12.81
CA ASP A 181 9.91 -3.93 -12.83
C ASP A 181 10.80 -3.76 -11.60
N ASP A 182 10.56 -4.51 -10.53
CA ASP A 182 11.31 -4.43 -9.29
C ASP A 182 12.39 -5.54 -9.19
N ALA A 183 13.43 -5.27 -8.43
CA ALA A 183 14.39 -6.29 -8.03
C ALA A 183 13.84 -7.00 -6.77
N THR A 184 13.40 -8.25 -6.92
CA THR A 184 12.69 -8.99 -5.88
C THR A 184 13.50 -10.15 -5.33
N PHE A 185 13.29 -10.47 -4.07
CA PHE A 185 13.76 -11.69 -3.43
C PHE A 185 12.72 -12.21 -2.44
N THR A 186 12.74 -13.50 -2.19
CA THR A 186 11.83 -14.15 -1.25
C THR A 186 12.49 -14.27 0.11
N SER A 187 11.77 -13.93 1.19
CA SER A 187 12.20 -14.19 2.56
C SER A 187 12.44 -15.68 2.78
N LYS A 188 13.49 -16.00 3.55
CA LYS A 188 13.76 -17.37 4.00
C LYS A 188 12.86 -17.80 5.15
N ILE A 189 12.21 -16.86 5.80
CA ILE A 189 11.25 -17.09 6.87
C ILE A 189 9.84 -17.05 6.29
N PRO A 190 9.07 -18.13 6.39
CA PRO A 190 7.68 -18.13 5.95
C PRO A 190 6.86 -17.11 6.72
N GLY A 191 5.85 -16.57 6.08
CA GLY A 191 4.84 -15.77 6.76
C GLY A 191 3.88 -16.64 7.56
N ILE A 192 3.12 -15.98 8.42
CA ILE A 192 2.09 -16.59 9.26
C ILE A 192 0.69 -16.27 8.73
N GLY A 193 -0.28 -17.11 9.04
CA GLY A 193 -1.69 -16.99 8.65
C GLY A 193 -2.19 -18.23 7.94
N ASP A 194 -3.51 -18.39 7.91
CA ASP A 194 -4.20 -19.54 7.30
C ASP A 194 -4.27 -19.46 5.76
N GLY A 195 -3.36 -18.68 5.15
CA GLY A 195 -3.35 -18.38 3.72
C GLY A 195 -3.42 -19.62 2.84
N ILE A 196 -4.41 -19.64 1.95
CA ILE A 196 -4.66 -20.74 1.01
C ILE A 196 -3.58 -20.75 -0.09
N MET A 197 -2.93 -19.61 -0.35
CA MET A 197 -2.17 -19.44 -1.59
C MET A 197 -0.65 -19.58 -1.44
N THR A 198 -0.03 -19.01 -0.43
CA THR A 198 1.42 -19.11 -0.20
C THR A 198 1.79 -18.58 1.17
N SER A 199 2.84 -19.16 1.77
CA SER A 199 3.49 -18.62 2.98
C SER A 199 4.67 -17.70 2.65
N GLN A 200 4.94 -17.43 1.37
CA GLN A 200 6.10 -16.66 0.95
C GLN A 200 5.92 -15.16 1.13
N ILE A 201 6.91 -14.52 1.72
CA ILE A 201 7.02 -13.07 1.81
C ILE A 201 7.98 -12.61 0.71
N ILE A 202 7.49 -11.72 -0.17
CA ILE A 202 8.26 -11.17 -1.27
C ILE A 202 8.70 -9.75 -0.93
N TRP A 203 10.01 -9.54 -0.85
CA TRP A 203 10.63 -8.25 -0.72
C TRP A 203 10.98 -7.69 -2.10
N SER A 204 10.72 -6.42 -2.31
CA SER A 204 11.08 -5.67 -3.51
C SER A 204 11.99 -4.52 -3.16
N CYS A 205 13.15 -4.41 -3.82
CA CYS A 205 13.98 -3.21 -3.79
C CYS A 205 13.49 -2.24 -4.87
N ILE A 206 12.82 -1.16 -4.46
CA ILE A 206 12.24 -0.15 -5.35
C ILE A 206 13.14 1.07 -5.54
N TYR A 207 14.12 1.25 -4.64
CA TYR A 207 15.23 2.20 -4.81
C TYR A 207 16.52 1.57 -4.24
N PRO A 208 17.62 1.59 -5.02
CA PRO A 208 17.74 2.02 -6.43
C PRO A 208 16.79 1.25 -7.37
N LYS A 209 16.33 1.90 -8.46
CA LYS A 209 15.52 1.19 -9.46
C LYS A 209 16.31 0.00 -10.06
N LYS A 210 15.66 -1.11 -10.39
CA LYS A 210 16.24 -2.35 -10.94
C LYS A 210 17.30 -2.09 -12.02
N LYS A 211 17.05 -1.21 -12.98
CA LYS A 211 17.98 -0.84 -14.06
C LYS A 211 19.27 -0.12 -13.60
N ASN A 212 19.30 0.39 -12.37
CA ASN A 212 20.43 1.12 -11.79
C ASN A 212 21.11 0.36 -10.64
N LEU A 213 20.43 -0.65 -10.09
CA LEU A 213 20.88 -1.47 -8.98
C LEU A 213 22.02 -2.38 -9.44
N GLN A 214 23.17 -2.35 -8.74
CA GLN A 214 24.30 -3.21 -9.03
C GLN A 214 24.15 -4.57 -8.32
N PRO A 215 24.75 -5.65 -8.84
CA PRO A 215 24.66 -6.99 -8.20
C PRO A 215 25.10 -6.99 -6.74
N GLU A 216 26.16 -6.26 -6.40
CA GLU A 216 26.68 -6.16 -5.03
C GLU A 216 25.73 -5.42 -4.09
N GLN A 217 25.06 -4.37 -4.60
CA GLN A 217 24.05 -3.63 -3.85
C GLN A 217 22.83 -4.52 -3.59
N PHE A 218 22.40 -5.28 -4.59
CA PHE A 218 21.28 -6.21 -4.43
C PHE A 218 21.62 -7.34 -3.46
N ALA A 219 22.79 -7.94 -3.59
CA ALA A 219 23.27 -8.98 -2.66
C ALA A 219 23.39 -8.44 -1.23
N TYR A 220 23.87 -7.19 -1.06
CA TYR A 220 23.97 -6.56 0.26
C TYR A 220 22.59 -6.43 0.92
N ILE A 221 21.60 -5.83 0.21
CA ILE A 221 20.30 -5.59 0.82
C ILE A 221 19.52 -6.87 1.09
N GLN A 222 19.64 -7.89 0.22
CA GLN A 222 19.09 -9.22 0.45
C GLN A 222 19.71 -9.85 1.70
N ASN A 223 21.05 -9.88 1.79
CA ASN A 223 21.75 -10.45 2.95
C ASN A 223 21.42 -9.69 4.25
N PHE A 224 21.24 -8.37 4.18
CA PHE A 224 20.84 -7.57 5.33
C PHE A 224 19.46 -7.99 5.85
N VAL A 225 18.48 -8.12 4.95
CA VAL A 225 17.12 -8.54 5.32
C VAL A 225 17.14 -9.98 5.85
N ASP A 226 17.83 -10.89 5.18
CA ASP A 226 18.00 -12.28 5.66
C ASP A 226 18.60 -12.33 7.07
N SER A 227 19.64 -11.53 7.33
CA SER A 227 20.28 -11.45 8.65
C SER A 227 19.37 -10.87 9.71
N MET A 228 18.62 -9.82 9.37
CA MET A 228 17.62 -9.22 10.24
C MET A 228 16.54 -10.24 10.63
N GLU A 229 15.95 -10.91 9.65
CA GLU A 229 14.89 -11.90 9.90
C GLU A 229 15.40 -13.07 10.75
N GLN A 230 16.62 -13.55 10.49
CA GLN A 230 17.27 -14.58 11.29
C GLN A 230 17.56 -14.12 12.73
N ALA A 231 18.02 -12.87 12.91
CA ALA A 231 18.26 -12.30 14.23
C ALA A 231 16.96 -12.19 15.03
N ILE A 232 15.88 -11.75 14.38
CA ILE A 232 14.56 -11.64 15.03
C ILE A 232 14.02 -13.02 15.43
N GLN A 233 14.15 -14.04 14.57
CA GLN A 233 13.64 -15.38 14.85
C GLN A 233 14.57 -16.21 15.76
N GLY A 234 15.83 -15.83 15.84
CA GLY A 234 16.85 -16.56 16.60
C GLY A 234 16.64 -16.54 18.12
N LYS A 235 17.42 -17.38 18.83
CA LYS A 235 17.37 -17.45 20.31
C LYS A 235 17.89 -16.18 20.98
N ASP A 236 18.81 -15.48 20.32
CA ASP A 236 19.48 -14.27 20.84
C ASP A 236 18.77 -12.99 20.37
N TYR A 237 17.48 -13.06 20.03
CA TYR A 237 16.73 -11.93 19.47
C TYR A 237 16.64 -10.70 20.39
N LEU A 238 16.80 -10.87 21.70
CA LEU A 238 16.83 -9.80 22.71
C LEU A 238 18.23 -9.22 22.94
N ASP A 239 19.27 -9.81 22.35
CA ASP A 239 20.64 -9.32 22.50
C ASP A 239 20.77 -7.95 21.79
N PRO A 240 21.28 -6.90 22.48
CA PRO A 240 21.35 -5.56 21.92
C PRO A 240 22.30 -5.42 20.72
N GLU A 241 23.30 -6.32 20.60
CA GLU A 241 24.31 -6.28 19.53
C GLU A 241 24.01 -7.28 18.39
N LYS A 242 23.31 -8.37 18.68
CA LYS A 242 23.05 -9.47 17.73
C LYS A 242 21.57 -9.63 17.40
N GLY A 243 20.69 -9.16 18.26
CA GLY A 243 19.25 -9.27 18.12
C GLY A 243 18.67 -8.20 17.22
N TYR A 244 17.36 -8.12 17.21
CA TYR A 244 16.62 -7.26 16.28
C TYR A 244 16.96 -5.76 16.41
N ALA A 245 17.26 -5.29 17.63
CA ALA A 245 17.55 -3.88 17.88
C ALA A 245 18.83 -3.38 17.16
N HIS A 246 19.71 -4.30 16.77
CA HIS A 246 20.86 -3.98 15.92
C HIS A 246 20.42 -3.63 14.50
N PHE A 247 19.41 -4.29 13.97
CA PHE A 247 19.01 -4.19 12.55
C PHE A 247 17.91 -3.16 12.29
N ILE A 248 16.97 -2.97 13.23
CA ILE A 248 15.79 -2.12 13.00
C ILE A 248 15.81 -0.86 13.86
N ASN A 249 15.19 0.20 13.35
CA ASN A 249 14.81 1.34 14.16
C ASN A 249 13.53 0.98 14.92
N VAL A 250 13.68 0.63 16.20
CA VAL A 250 12.59 0.09 17.04
C VAL A 250 11.43 1.08 17.14
N GLU A 251 11.70 2.39 17.22
CA GLU A 251 10.67 3.43 17.33
C GLU A 251 9.76 3.44 16.09
N SER A 252 10.33 3.36 14.89
CA SER A 252 9.53 3.31 13.65
C SER A 252 8.68 2.03 13.55
N PHE A 253 9.18 0.89 14.06
CA PHE A 253 8.41 -0.35 14.11
C PHE A 253 7.29 -0.29 15.14
N VAL A 254 7.50 0.36 16.29
CA VAL A 254 6.46 0.63 17.29
C VAL A 254 5.36 1.51 16.70
N ASP A 255 5.72 2.62 16.06
CA ASP A 255 4.76 3.53 15.46
C ASP A 255 4.00 2.87 14.29
N TYR A 256 4.69 2.09 13.45
CA TYR A 256 4.07 1.35 12.36
C TYR A 256 3.08 0.29 12.88
N PHE A 257 3.44 -0.41 13.96
CA PHE A 257 2.54 -1.34 14.63
C PHE A 257 1.27 -0.64 15.13
N ILE A 258 1.42 0.46 15.89
CA ILE A 258 0.27 1.22 16.42
C ILE A 258 -0.63 1.71 15.28
N HIS A 259 -0.05 2.27 14.23
CA HIS A 259 -0.76 2.81 13.08
C HIS A 259 -1.53 1.72 12.31
N THR A 260 -0.88 0.58 12.07
CA THR A 260 -1.49 -0.55 11.35
C THR A 260 -2.60 -1.20 12.16
N GLU A 261 -2.40 -1.38 13.48
CA GLU A 261 -3.42 -1.96 14.35
C GLU A 261 -4.59 -1.00 14.59
N LEU A 262 -4.35 0.32 14.67
CA LEU A 262 -5.44 1.29 14.73
C LEU A 262 -6.31 1.22 13.48
N SER A 263 -5.70 1.22 12.32
CA SER A 263 -6.42 1.26 11.04
C SER A 263 -7.04 -0.09 10.66
N LEU A 264 -6.59 -1.18 11.26
CA LEU A 264 -6.98 -2.55 10.89
C LEU A 264 -6.92 -2.75 9.36
N ASN A 265 -5.83 -2.27 8.74
CA ASN A 265 -5.65 -2.33 7.30
C ASN A 265 -5.51 -3.78 6.83
N ALA A 266 -6.41 -4.25 5.96
CA ALA A 266 -6.42 -5.61 5.44
C ALA A 266 -5.10 -6.01 4.76
N ASP A 267 -4.41 -5.04 4.15
CA ASP A 267 -3.11 -5.18 3.50
C ASP A 267 -1.93 -4.87 4.45
N GLY A 268 -2.21 -4.39 5.64
CA GLY A 268 -1.20 -4.06 6.63
C GLY A 268 -0.22 -5.20 6.89
N TYR A 269 1.09 -4.88 6.96
CA TYR A 269 2.23 -5.80 7.05
C TYR A 269 2.53 -6.64 5.79
N LYS A 270 1.56 -6.89 4.91
CA LYS A 270 1.56 -7.95 3.89
C LYS A 270 1.71 -7.43 2.48
N ARG A 271 1.11 -6.29 2.18
CA ARG A 271 1.11 -5.63 0.87
C ARG A 271 1.25 -4.15 1.04
N SER A 272 1.83 -3.51 0.04
CA SER A 272 2.13 -2.07 0.09
C SER A 272 2.80 -1.65 1.40
N ALA A 273 3.48 -2.59 2.08
CA ALA A 273 4.22 -2.36 3.31
C ALA A 273 5.63 -1.89 2.96
N TYR A 274 5.88 -0.61 3.15
CA TYR A 274 7.16 0.01 2.80
C TYR A 274 8.12 0.03 3.98
N PHE A 275 9.41 -0.02 3.64
CA PHE A 275 10.53 0.08 4.56
C PHE A 275 11.65 0.86 3.89
N TYR A 276 12.49 1.53 4.68
CA TYR A 276 13.69 2.13 4.14
C TYR A 276 14.88 1.85 5.03
N LYS A 277 16.05 1.68 4.39
CA LYS A 277 17.30 1.44 5.10
C LYS A 277 18.25 2.60 4.88
N GLU A 278 18.66 3.19 5.99
CA GLU A 278 19.66 4.26 5.99
C GLU A 278 21.05 3.75 5.66
N LYS A 279 21.91 4.67 5.24
CA LYS A 279 23.34 4.42 5.15
C LYS A 279 23.95 4.43 6.55
N GLN A 280 24.85 3.50 6.83
CA GLN A 280 25.62 3.49 8.07
C GLN A 280 26.44 4.78 8.20
N HIS A 281 26.51 5.34 9.41
CA HIS A 281 27.30 6.52 9.73
C HIS A 281 28.81 6.19 9.77
N GLU A 282 29.66 7.22 9.84
CA GLU A 282 31.13 7.04 9.86
C GLU A 282 31.63 6.36 11.14
N ASP A 283 30.94 6.61 12.23
CA ASP A 283 31.20 6.00 13.54
C ASP A 283 30.68 4.55 13.69
N GLY A 284 30.12 3.99 12.60
CA GLY A 284 29.56 2.64 12.60
C GLY A 284 28.12 2.54 13.11
N THR A 285 27.54 3.64 13.63
CA THR A 285 26.13 3.69 14.04
C THR A 285 25.17 3.86 12.85
N GLY A 286 23.87 3.86 13.09
CA GLY A 286 22.86 4.00 12.04
C GLY A 286 22.77 2.79 11.13
N GLY A 287 22.38 3.00 9.88
CA GLY A 287 22.23 1.92 8.90
C GLY A 287 21.10 0.94 9.19
N LYS A 288 20.13 1.34 10.01
CA LYS A 288 18.99 0.52 10.42
C LYS A 288 17.88 0.53 9.37
N LEU A 289 17.05 -0.50 9.42
CA LEU A 289 15.80 -0.57 8.67
C LEU A 289 14.71 0.16 9.45
N HIS A 290 14.00 1.05 8.80
CA HIS A 290 12.82 1.73 9.33
C HIS A 290 11.56 1.15 8.70
N ALA A 291 10.50 0.97 9.49
CA ALA A 291 9.16 0.67 8.99
C ALA A 291 8.49 1.96 8.48
N GLY A 292 7.72 1.85 7.40
CA GLY A 292 7.13 2.99 6.71
C GLY A 292 7.91 3.39 5.44
N PRO A 293 7.40 4.40 4.71
CA PRO A 293 6.16 5.13 4.92
C PRO A 293 4.90 4.28 4.68
N VAL A 294 3.76 4.77 5.15
CA VAL A 294 2.46 4.12 4.97
C VAL A 294 1.86 4.42 3.59
N TRP A 295 1.11 3.47 3.02
CA TRP A 295 0.50 3.56 1.70
C TRP A 295 -0.69 2.62 1.55
N ASP A 296 -1.70 3.00 0.72
CA ASP A 296 -2.83 2.16 0.29
C ASP A 296 -3.76 1.76 1.44
N TYR A 297 -4.35 2.78 2.09
CA TYR A 297 -5.23 2.62 3.25
C TYR A 297 -6.74 2.72 2.91
N ASN A 298 -7.08 2.73 1.64
CA ASN A 298 -8.47 2.80 1.20
C ASN A 298 -9.34 1.62 1.68
N LEU A 299 -8.74 0.47 2.02
CA LEU A 299 -9.39 -0.70 2.61
C LEU A 299 -9.30 -0.75 4.15
N ALA A 300 -8.74 0.27 4.77
CA ALA A 300 -8.59 0.37 6.22
C ALA A 300 -9.85 0.93 6.91
N TYR A 301 -9.79 1.07 8.22
CA TYR A 301 -10.82 1.71 9.05
C TYR A 301 -12.22 1.12 8.79
N GLY A 302 -12.32 -0.22 8.77
CA GLY A 302 -13.57 -0.93 8.62
C GLY A 302 -14.12 -1.01 7.20
N ASN A 303 -13.41 -0.56 6.19
CA ASN A 303 -13.84 -0.58 4.78
C ASN A 303 -13.50 -1.87 4.03
N CYS A 304 -13.36 -2.99 4.74
CA CYS A 304 -12.96 -4.25 4.15
C CYS A 304 -13.65 -5.44 4.85
N ASN A 305 -14.06 -6.45 4.07
CA ASN A 305 -14.75 -7.65 4.57
C ASN A 305 -13.89 -8.92 4.56
N PHE A 306 -12.60 -8.82 4.31
CA PHE A 306 -11.65 -9.95 4.30
C PHE A 306 -10.46 -9.71 5.24
N CYS A 307 -9.62 -10.72 5.44
CA CYS A 307 -8.47 -10.69 6.37
C CYS A 307 -8.84 -10.27 7.80
N ASN A 308 -10.05 -10.58 8.26
CA ASN A 308 -10.60 -10.16 9.56
C ASN A 308 -10.71 -8.63 9.76
N ALA A 309 -10.54 -7.82 8.70
CA ALA A 309 -10.58 -6.36 8.79
C ALA A 309 -11.99 -5.80 9.09
N ASN A 310 -13.02 -6.64 9.00
CA ASN A 310 -14.38 -6.34 9.47
C ASN A 310 -14.61 -6.63 10.96
N ASN A 311 -13.68 -7.31 11.62
CA ASN A 311 -13.78 -7.62 13.04
C ASN A 311 -12.97 -6.61 13.85
N ILE A 312 -13.66 -5.71 14.50
CA ILE A 312 -13.06 -4.63 15.31
C ILE A 312 -12.13 -5.14 16.41
N GLU A 313 -12.36 -6.38 16.89
CA GLU A 313 -11.55 -7.03 17.93
C GLU A 313 -10.38 -7.86 17.39
N ALA A 314 -10.18 -7.89 16.07
CA ALA A 314 -9.05 -8.59 15.46
C ALA A 314 -7.74 -7.79 15.58
N TRP A 315 -6.62 -8.51 15.44
CA TRP A 315 -5.29 -7.97 15.30
C TRP A 315 -4.72 -8.27 13.92
N CYS A 316 -4.22 -7.26 13.20
CA CYS A 316 -3.61 -7.45 11.89
C CYS A 316 -2.37 -8.36 11.95
N PHE A 317 -1.58 -8.26 13.02
CA PHE A 317 -0.35 -9.04 13.17
C PHE A 317 -0.60 -10.54 13.32
N GLU A 318 -1.78 -10.97 13.76
CA GLU A 318 -2.14 -12.39 13.86
C GLU A 318 -2.28 -13.06 12.49
N GLY A 319 -2.26 -12.27 11.44
CA GLY A 319 -2.43 -12.75 10.09
C GLY A 319 -3.90 -12.92 9.70
N GLY A 320 -4.11 -13.25 8.46
CA GLY A 320 -5.43 -13.49 7.87
C GLY A 320 -5.39 -14.62 6.86
N ASN A 321 -6.55 -14.98 6.36
CA ASN A 321 -6.73 -16.14 5.50
C ASN A 321 -6.34 -15.92 4.02
N THR A 322 -5.90 -14.73 3.60
CA THR A 322 -5.59 -14.44 2.19
C THR A 322 -4.11 -14.23 1.90
N ASN A 323 -3.39 -13.52 2.75
CA ASN A 323 -1.97 -13.21 2.57
C ASN A 323 -1.19 -13.47 3.85
N PRO A 324 0.03 -14.00 3.75
CA PRO A 324 0.87 -14.24 4.92
C PRO A 324 1.38 -12.92 5.50
N THR A 325 1.36 -12.82 6.82
CA THR A 325 1.99 -11.73 7.56
C THR A 325 3.43 -12.12 7.87
N PRO A 326 4.44 -11.24 7.71
CA PRO A 326 5.81 -11.54 8.12
C PRO A 326 5.88 -11.96 9.59
N ALA A 327 6.48 -13.12 9.85
CA ALA A 327 6.54 -13.73 11.19
C ALA A 327 7.25 -12.84 12.23
N PHE A 328 8.12 -11.95 11.79
CA PHE A 328 8.85 -11.07 12.68
C PHE A 328 7.94 -10.11 13.50
N TRP A 329 6.75 -9.74 13.01
CA TRP A 329 5.84 -8.91 13.79
C TRP A 329 5.35 -9.60 15.06
N GLN A 330 4.98 -10.89 14.97
CA GLN A 330 4.62 -11.67 16.16
C GLN A 330 5.82 -11.88 17.09
N ARG A 331 7.01 -12.08 16.50
CA ARG A 331 8.22 -12.28 17.28
C ARG A 331 8.63 -11.05 18.08
N LEU A 332 8.53 -9.85 17.50
CA LEU A 332 8.75 -8.59 18.21
C LEU A 332 7.82 -8.45 19.43
N LEU A 333 6.56 -8.85 19.28
CA LEU A 333 5.58 -8.81 20.38
C LEU A 333 5.85 -9.85 21.49
N GLN A 334 6.73 -10.83 21.30
CA GLN A 334 7.18 -11.71 22.37
C GLN A 334 8.16 -11.00 23.32
N ASP A 335 8.81 -9.91 22.86
CA ASP A 335 9.66 -9.10 23.73
C ASP A 335 8.83 -8.20 24.65
N PRO A 336 8.93 -8.36 26.00
CA PRO A 336 8.28 -7.45 26.95
C PRO A 336 8.69 -5.99 26.79
N ALA A 337 9.94 -5.72 26.38
CA ALA A 337 10.43 -4.36 26.17
C ALA A 337 9.75 -3.71 24.97
N PHE A 338 9.58 -4.44 23.86
CA PHE A 338 8.85 -3.97 22.70
C PHE A 338 7.38 -3.69 23.04
N ARG A 339 6.70 -4.62 23.73
CA ARG A 339 5.31 -4.40 24.17
C ARG A 339 5.18 -3.19 25.10
N LYS A 340 6.13 -3.00 26.01
CA LYS A 340 6.16 -1.81 26.88
C LYS A 340 6.34 -0.53 26.08
N ALA A 341 7.20 -0.54 25.05
CA ALA A 341 7.39 0.59 24.16
C ALA A 341 6.10 0.92 23.40
N VAL A 342 5.43 -0.09 22.81
CA VAL A 342 4.12 0.07 22.18
C VAL A 342 3.10 0.69 23.12
N LYS A 343 2.96 0.14 24.34
CA LYS A 343 2.02 0.67 25.35
C LYS A 343 2.32 2.11 25.72
N THR A 344 3.57 2.43 25.97
CA THR A 344 3.99 3.79 26.37
C THR A 344 3.68 4.78 25.24
N ARG A 345 4.11 4.47 24.03
CA ARG A 345 3.92 5.31 22.85
C ARG A 345 2.44 5.48 22.49
N TYR A 346 1.66 4.39 22.53
CA TYR A 346 0.22 4.46 22.31
C TYR A 346 -0.47 5.40 23.29
N LYS A 347 -0.15 5.32 24.59
CA LYS A 347 -0.71 6.22 25.61
C LYS A 347 -0.36 7.69 25.38
N GLU A 348 0.83 7.97 24.89
CA GLU A 348 1.24 9.33 24.53
C GLU A 348 0.42 9.84 23.34
N LEU A 349 0.32 9.03 22.28
CA LEU A 349 -0.44 9.36 21.08
C LEU A 349 -1.95 9.54 21.38
N ARG A 350 -2.53 8.72 22.27
CA ARG A 350 -3.94 8.83 22.69
C ARG A 350 -4.29 10.16 23.35
N LYS A 351 -3.32 10.84 23.95
CA LYS A 351 -3.52 12.17 24.56
C LYS A 351 -3.60 13.30 23.51
N THR A 352 -3.13 13.04 22.28
CA THR A 352 -2.95 14.06 21.23
C THR A 352 -3.45 13.54 19.89
N ILE A 353 -2.56 13.01 19.06
CA ILE A 353 -2.75 12.62 17.66
C ILE A 353 -3.86 11.56 17.50
N LEU A 354 -3.91 10.59 18.38
CA LEU A 354 -4.91 9.51 18.34
C LEU A 354 -6.10 9.76 19.27
N SER A 355 -6.32 10.99 19.73
CA SER A 355 -7.56 11.32 20.42
C SER A 355 -8.73 11.32 19.44
N GLU A 356 -9.90 10.86 19.87
CA GLU A 356 -11.12 10.90 19.02
C GLU A 356 -11.39 12.30 18.51
N LYS A 357 -11.23 13.31 19.39
CA LYS A 357 -11.41 14.72 19.01
C LYS A 357 -10.54 15.10 17.82
N HIS A 358 -9.22 14.82 17.88
CA HIS A 358 -8.29 15.18 16.82
C HIS A 358 -8.61 14.47 15.49
N ILE A 359 -8.87 13.17 15.56
CA ILE A 359 -9.23 12.36 14.39
C ILE A 359 -10.55 12.86 13.77
N TYR A 360 -11.55 13.16 14.61
CA TYR A 360 -12.85 13.63 14.12
C TYR A 360 -12.78 15.03 13.53
N GLU A 361 -11.99 15.94 14.11
CA GLU A 361 -11.73 17.27 13.55
C GLU A 361 -11.14 17.16 12.15
N TYR A 362 -10.15 16.29 11.95
CA TYR A 362 -9.58 16.04 10.62
C TYR A 362 -10.61 15.50 9.63
N ILE A 363 -11.42 14.52 10.04
CA ILE A 363 -12.47 13.94 9.19
C ILE A 363 -13.52 15.00 8.83
N ASP A 364 -13.94 15.84 9.80
CA ASP A 364 -14.94 16.89 9.57
C ASP A 364 -14.43 18.00 8.66
N GLU A 365 -13.18 18.42 8.82
CA GLU A 365 -12.55 19.39 7.93
C GLU A 365 -12.45 18.85 6.50
N HIS A 366 -12.08 17.56 6.36
CA HIS A 366 -12.03 16.89 5.07
C HIS A 366 -13.42 16.77 4.43
N ALA A 367 -14.41 16.33 5.18
CA ALA A 367 -15.79 16.22 4.71
C ALA A 367 -16.33 17.58 4.26
N LYS A 368 -16.09 18.64 5.03
CA LYS A 368 -16.46 20.01 4.67
C LYS A 368 -15.76 20.49 3.39
N LEU A 369 -14.49 20.10 3.19
CA LEU A 369 -13.73 20.47 1.98
C LEU A 369 -14.36 19.86 0.72
N VAL A 370 -14.73 18.56 0.75
CA VAL A 370 -15.24 17.87 -0.44
C VAL A 370 -16.73 18.04 -0.67
N ALA A 371 -17.52 18.42 0.35
CA ALA A 371 -18.97 18.54 0.28
C ALA A 371 -19.49 19.29 -0.97
N PRO A 372 -18.88 20.39 -1.44
CA PRO A 372 -19.37 21.09 -2.63
C PRO A 372 -19.25 20.29 -3.96
N ALA A 373 -18.47 19.19 -3.94
CA ALA A 373 -18.19 18.36 -5.12
C ALA A 373 -18.83 16.96 -5.04
N THR A 374 -19.36 16.55 -3.87
CA THR A 374 -19.89 15.19 -3.67
C THR A 374 -21.06 14.85 -4.58
N ASP A 375 -22.01 15.77 -4.78
CA ASP A 375 -23.16 15.54 -5.67
C ASP A 375 -22.72 15.24 -7.12
N ARG A 376 -21.72 15.98 -7.62
CA ARG A 376 -21.17 15.74 -8.95
C ARG A 376 -20.46 14.39 -9.03
N HIS A 377 -19.70 14.05 -7.99
CA HIS A 377 -18.98 12.80 -7.90
C HIS A 377 -19.92 11.58 -7.89
N PHE A 378 -20.95 11.59 -7.03
CA PHE A 378 -21.90 10.48 -6.95
C PHE A 378 -22.89 10.45 -8.12
N LYS A 379 -23.07 11.55 -8.85
CA LYS A 379 -23.78 11.54 -10.13
C LYS A 379 -22.95 10.84 -11.21
N GLU A 380 -21.63 11.00 -11.19
CA GLU A 380 -20.71 10.31 -12.10
C GLU A 380 -20.61 8.82 -11.78
N TYR A 381 -20.62 8.46 -10.50
CA TYR A 381 -20.50 7.09 -10.00
C TYR A 381 -21.67 6.71 -9.08
N PRO A 382 -22.88 6.57 -9.63
CA PRO A 382 -24.08 6.31 -8.82
C PRO A 382 -24.05 4.95 -8.11
N GLU A 383 -23.25 3.99 -8.61
CA GLU A 383 -23.08 2.68 -8.00
C GLU A 383 -22.34 2.71 -6.65
N LEU A 384 -21.70 3.81 -6.29
CA LEU A 384 -21.02 3.96 -5.00
C LEU A 384 -22.01 4.03 -3.83
N LEU A 385 -23.20 4.50 -4.06
CA LEU A 385 -24.27 4.58 -3.06
C LEU A 385 -25.34 3.52 -3.34
N VAL A 386 -26.06 3.13 -2.30
CA VAL A 386 -27.20 2.19 -2.40
C VAL A 386 -28.47 2.81 -1.81
N SER A 387 -29.63 2.16 -2.03
CA SER A 387 -30.86 2.65 -1.35
C SER A 387 -30.74 2.55 0.17
N PRO A 388 -31.45 3.38 0.94
CA PRO A 388 -31.42 3.37 2.41
C PRO A 388 -31.74 1.99 3.00
N GLU A 389 -32.64 1.20 2.37
CA GLU A 389 -32.99 -0.13 2.81
C GLU A 389 -31.80 -1.10 2.66
N LYS A 390 -31.09 -1.04 1.52
CA LYS A 390 -29.90 -1.85 1.29
C LYS A 390 -28.75 -1.45 2.21
N ALA A 391 -28.55 -0.16 2.44
CA ALA A 391 -27.56 0.35 3.38
C ALA A 391 -27.82 -0.18 4.78
N LYS A 392 -29.04 -0.03 5.30
CA LYS A 392 -29.43 -0.55 6.62
C LYS A 392 -29.28 -2.07 6.74
N ALA A 393 -29.63 -2.82 5.71
CA ALA A 393 -29.46 -4.27 5.70
C ALA A 393 -27.98 -4.70 5.76
N SER A 394 -27.09 -3.96 5.07
CA SER A 394 -25.64 -4.28 5.04
C SER A 394 -24.94 -3.99 6.36
N GLN A 395 -25.45 -3.09 7.17
CA GLN A 395 -24.86 -2.67 8.45
C GLN A 395 -25.36 -3.50 9.65
N GLN A 396 -26.35 -4.37 9.44
CA GLN A 396 -26.75 -5.30 10.50
C GLN A 396 -25.67 -6.35 10.71
N PRO A 397 -25.36 -6.75 11.97
CA PRO A 397 -24.47 -7.87 12.22
C PRO A 397 -25.02 -9.08 11.50
N SER A 398 -24.39 -9.46 10.39
CA SER A 398 -24.67 -10.76 9.79
C SER A 398 -24.37 -11.79 10.86
N LYS A 399 -25.36 -12.63 11.21
CA LYS A 399 -25.07 -13.90 11.87
C LYS A 399 -23.96 -14.52 11.04
N VAL A 400 -22.78 -14.69 11.65
CA VAL A 400 -21.60 -15.26 11.01
C VAL A 400 -22.05 -16.44 10.19
N GLN A 401 -22.23 -16.26 8.92
CA GLN A 401 -22.29 -17.35 7.98
C GLN A 401 -20.83 -17.82 7.92
N GLU A 402 -20.49 -18.78 8.78
CA GLU A 402 -19.37 -19.67 8.56
C GLU A 402 -19.62 -20.37 7.23
N GLY A 403 -19.27 -19.74 6.16
CA GLY A 403 -19.55 -20.32 4.88
C GLY A 403 -19.09 -19.42 3.76
N PHE A 404 -18.03 -19.85 3.17
CA PHE A 404 -17.60 -19.38 1.87
C PHE A 404 -17.15 -17.93 1.79
N GLY A 405 -15.96 -17.67 2.36
CA GLY A 405 -15.09 -16.69 1.77
C GLY A 405 -14.95 -17.01 0.28
N MET A 406 -15.35 -16.08 -0.57
CA MET A 406 -15.36 -16.16 -2.04
C MET A 406 -13.94 -16.38 -2.64
N PHE A 407 -12.93 -16.58 -1.81
CA PHE A 407 -11.55 -16.93 -2.13
C PHE A 407 -11.22 -18.42 -1.88
N GLY A 408 -12.18 -19.21 -1.45
CA GLY A 408 -11.99 -20.64 -1.23
C GLY A 408 -12.25 -21.45 -2.50
N ARG A 409 -11.57 -21.21 -3.60
CA ARG A 409 -11.30 -22.12 -4.73
C ARG A 409 -10.94 -21.46 -6.06
N GLY A 410 -10.41 -20.27 -6.07
CA GLY A 410 -9.90 -19.69 -7.32
C GLY A 410 -8.91 -18.57 -7.00
N GLY A 411 -7.65 -18.81 -7.22
CA GLY A 411 -6.63 -17.80 -7.03
C GLY A 411 -6.88 -16.55 -7.89
N PHE A 412 -6.27 -15.45 -7.48
CA PHE A 412 -6.26 -14.13 -8.15
C PHE A 412 -5.79 -14.13 -9.63
N GLY A 413 -5.68 -15.29 -10.25
CA GLY A 413 -5.28 -15.51 -11.65
C GLY A 413 -6.41 -15.91 -12.60
N GLY A 414 -7.67 -15.81 -12.22
CA GLY A 414 -8.77 -16.27 -13.07
C GLY A 414 -10.02 -15.41 -12.98
N PHE A 415 -10.03 -14.24 -13.62
CA PHE A 415 -11.27 -13.49 -13.93
C PHE A 415 -12.16 -14.18 -14.98
N GLY A 416 -12.02 -15.49 -15.17
CA GLY A 416 -12.71 -16.26 -16.21
C GLY A 416 -13.39 -17.51 -15.72
N GLY A 417 -14.01 -17.55 -14.52
CA GLY A 417 -14.61 -18.79 -14.04
C GLY A 417 -15.71 -18.63 -13.01
N PHE A 418 -16.63 -17.68 -13.18
CA PHE A 418 -17.90 -17.71 -12.46
C PHE A 418 -18.94 -18.37 -13.35
N GLY A 419 -19.48 -19.50 -12.87
CA GLY A 419 -20.48 -20.29 -13.53
C GLY A 419 -21.65 -19.43 -14.01
N MET A 420 -22.04 -19.65 -15.26
CA MET A 420 -23.27 -19.16 -15.85
C MET A 420 -24.46 -19.71 -15.06
N GLY A 421 -24.94 -18.91 -14.11
CA GLY A 421 -26.28 -19.01 -13.55
C GLY A 421 -27.01 -17.74 -13.96
N ASP A 422 -28.03 -17.93 -14.77
CA ASP A 422 -29.06 -16.96 -15.15
C ASP A 422 -28.73 -15.45 -15.19
N GLY A 423 -28.24 -15.01 -16.28
CA GLY A 423 -28.62 -13.83 -17.08
C GLY A 423 -28.45 -12.41 -16.53
N ASN A 424 -28.12 -12.14 -15.24
CA ASN A 424 -28.03 -10.76 -14.71
C ASN A 424 -27.02 -10.60 -13.57
N PHE A 425 -25.81 -11.14 -13.69
CA PHE A 425 -24.76 -10.86 -12.73
C PHE A 425 -24.09 -9.53 -13.05
N GLN A 426 -24.53 -8.47 -12.39
CA GLN A 426 -23.85 -7.17 -12.43
C GLN A 426 -22.67 -7.23 -11.44
N PHE A 427 -21.45 -7.20 -11.97
CA PHE A 427 -20.23 -7.12 -11.17
C PHE A 427 -20.25 -5.83 -10.31
N ASP A 428 -20.30 -5.99 -8.99
CA ASP A 428 -20.21 -4.87 -8.03
C ASP A 428 -18.81 -4.83 -7.40
N PRO A 429 -17.87 -4.09 -7.99
CA PRO A 429 -16.50 -4.02 -7.48
C PRO A 429 -16.41 -3.31 -6.12
N VAL A 430 -17.38 -2.49 -5.76
CA VAL A 430 -17.43 -1.81 -4.46
C VAL A 430 -17.94 -2.78 -3.39
N GLY A 431 -19.08 -3.42 -3.63
CA GLY A 431 -19.66 -4.39 -2.69
C GLY A 431 -18.81 -5.63 -2.46
N MET A 432 -17.97 -5.99 -3.43
CA MET A 432 -17.05 -7.13 -3.30
C MET A 432 -16.03 -6.96 -2.17
N PHE A 433 -15.55 -5.75 -1.95
CA PHE A 433 -14.52 -5.46 -0.94
C PHE A 433 -15.08 -4.79 0.31
N ALA A 434 -16.23 -4.13 0.20
CA ALA A 434 -16.82 -3.36 1.29
C ALA A 434 -17.37 -4.25 2.41
N ASN A 435 -17.15 -3.83 3.64
CA ASN A 435 -17.76 -4.45 4.82
C ASN A 435 -19.24 -4.05 4.96
N TYR A 436 -19.61 -2.89 4.46
CA TYR A 436 -20.94 -2.31 4.48
C TYR A 436 -21.16 -1.42 3.25
N ARG A 437 -22.41 -1.01 3.04
CA ARG A 437 -22.78 -0.01 2.02
C ARG A 437 -23.53 1.13 2.70
N VAL A 438 -23.52 2.28 2.10
CA VAL A 438 -24.18 3.51 2.60
C VAL A 438 -25.07 4.12 1.53
N SER A 439 -26.05 4.93 1.97
CA SER A 439 -26.98 5.62 1.08
C SER A 439 -26.60 7.09 0.85
N SER A 440 -25.68 7.63 1.64
CA SER A 440 -25.16 8.99 1.47
C SER A 440 -23.73 9.13 1.98
N TYR A 441 -23.10 10.24 1.61
CA TYR A 441 -21.76 10.60 2.09
C TYR A 441 -21.74 10.85 3.61
N GLU A 442 -22.78 11.52 4.14
CA GLU A 442 -22.91 11.82 5.58
C GLU A 442 -23.07 10.55 6.41
N GLU A 443 -23.79 9.56 5.88
CA GLU A 443 -23.90 8.24 6.50
C GLU A 443 -22.54 7.57 6.58
N GLU A 444 -21.74 7.62 5.51
CA GLU A 444 -20.37 7.08 5.50
C GLU A 444 -19.48 7.70 6.56
N ILE A 445 -19.49 9.03 6.68
CA ILE A 445 -18.72 9.74 7.71
C ILE A 445 -19.15 9.32 9.12
N THR A 446 -20.44 9.13 9.34
CA THR A 446 -21.00 8.67 10.62
C THR A 446 -20.53 7.26 10.96
N VAL A 447 -20.60 6.34 10.00
CA VAL A 447 -20.15 4.94 10.15
C VAL A 447 -18.65 4.87 10.43
N LEU A 448 -17.84 5.63 9.67
CA LEU A 448 -16.38 5.70 9.87
C LEU A 448 -16.02 6.18 11.27
N LYS A 449 -16.63 7.26 11.76
CA LYS A 449 -16.38 7.79 13.11
C LYS A 449 -16.78 6.79 14.19
N LYS A 450 -17.93 6.14 14.04
CA LYS A 450 -18.35 5.08 14.97
C LYS A 450 -17.35 3.93 15.00
N TRP A 451 -16.90 3.46 13.83
CA TRP A 451 -15.92 2.40 13.74
C TRP A 451 -14.61 2.78 14.46
N LEU A 452 -14.13 4.00 14.27
CA LEU A 452 -12.93 4.52 14.93
C LEU A 452 -13.07 4.56 16.45
N ALA A 453 -14.22 5.01 16.98
CA ALA A 453 -14.49 5.01 18.41
C ALA A 453 -14.44 3.60 19.00
N ASP A 454 -15.14 2.65 18.35
CA ASP A 454 -15.18 1.25 18.78
C ASP A 454 -13.78 0.61 18.72
N ARG A 455 -13.00 0.90 17.67
CA ARG A 455 -11.61 0.40 17.52
C ARG A 455 -10.67 0.96 18.56
N LEU A 456 -10.75 2.26 18.84
CA LEU A 456 -9.94 2.90 19.89
C LEU A 456 -10.28 2.32 21.26
N ALA A 457 -11.56 2.10 21.56
CA ALA A 457 -11.98 1.47 22.82
C ALA A 457 -11.42 0.03 22.97
N PHE A 458 -11.41 -0.75 21.87
CA PHE A 458 -10.78 -2.07 21.87
C PHE A 458 -9.27 -1.98 22.16
N LEU A 459 -8.56 -1.08 21.47
CA LEU A 459 -7.12 -0.91 21.64
C LEU A 459 -6.77 -0.39 23.03
N ASP A 460 -7.51 0.57 23.56
CA ASP A 460 -7.33 1.11 24.92
C ASP A 460 -7.36 -0.01 25.96
N LYS A 461 -8.35 -0.91 25.86
CA LYS A 461 -8.51 -2.07 26.75
C LYS A 461 -7.37 -3.09 26.61
N ASN A 462 -6.95 -3.38 25.39
CA ASN A 462 -6.03 -4.50 25.13
C ASN A 462 -4.56 -4.10 25.21
N ILE A 463 -4.17 -2.91 24.72
CA ILE A 463 -2.79 -2.41 24.81
C ILE A 463 -2.42 -2.12 26.29
N GLU A 464 -3.40 -1.77 27.13
CA GLU A 464 -3.18 -1.60 28.57
C GLU A 464 -2.60 -2.85 29.24
N ARG A 465 -2.86 -4.03 28.69
CA ARG A 465 -2.41 -5.33 29.21
C ARG A 465 -1.07 -5.80 28.68
N PHE A 466 -0.47 -5.09 27.70
CA PHE A 466 0.74 -5.55 26.98
C PHE A 466 1.96 -5.79 27.86
N ASP A 467 2.10 -5.08 28.97
CA ASP A 467 3.22 -5.22 29.90
C ASP A 467 2.94 -6.16 31.07
N LYS A 468 1.74 -6.75 31.14
CA LYS A 468 1.30 -7.61 32.26
C LYS A 468 1.00 -9.03 31.81
N ASP A 469 -0.27 -9.27 31.49
CA ASP A 469 -0.82 -10.60 31.31
C ASP A 469 -0.98 -10.99 29.83
N TRP A 470 -0.75 -10.03 28.93
CA TRP A 470 -0.99 -10.26 27.52
C TRP A 470 0.16 -11.04 26.90
N GLN A 471 -0.19 -12.11 26.21
CA GLN A 471 0.72 -12.88 25.36
C GLN A 471 0.17 -12.88 23.94
N PRO A 472 1.00 -12.65 22.92
CA PRO A 472 0.56 -12.78 21.55
C PRO A 472 0.11 -14.21 21.28
N ARG A 473 -0.98 -14.36 20.54
CA ARG A 473 -1.31 -15.67 19.98
C ARG A 473 -0.26 -15.99 18.92
N ILE A 474 0.63 -16.91 19.27
CA ILE A 474 1.71 -17.33 18.37
C ILE A 474 1.15 -18.33 17.39
N GLN A 475 1.26 -18.04 16.12
CA GLN A 475 1.05 -19.00 15.04
C GLN A 475 2.44 -19.40 14.52
N GLU A 476 2.72 -20.71 14.51
CA GLU A 476 3.93 -21.20 13.89
C GLU A 476 3.89 -20.94 12.38
N PRO A 477 5.01 -20.57 11.76
CA PRO A 477 5.10 -20.43 10.31
C PRO A 477 4.70 -21.75 9.65
N VAL A 478 3.70 -21.73 8.78
CA VAL A 478 3.19 -22.94 8.16
C VAL A 478 4.00 -23.25 6.90
N GLU A 479 4.90 -24.21 6.98
CA GLU A 479 5.44 -24.90 5.78
C GLU A 479 4.32 -25.77 5.18
N LYS A 480 3.38 -25.18 4.47
CA LYS A 480 2.43 -25.96 3.66
C LYS A 480 3.12 -26.41 2.38
N LYS A 481 3.65 -27.62 2.37
CA LYS A 481 3.72 -28.40 1.13
C LYS A 481 2.29 -28.59 0.66
N MET A 482 1.90 -27.95 -0.46
CA MET A 482 0.61 -28.23 -1.09
C MET A 482 0.57 -29.71 -1.49
N GLN A 483 0.01 -30.56 -0.65
CA GLN A 483 -0.49 -31.87 -1.05
C GLN A 483 -1.91 -31.65 -1.57
N PHE A 484 -2.05 -31.65 -2.88
CA PHE A 484 -3.36 -31.78 -3.49
C PHE A 484 -3.85 -33.22 -3.28
N PRO A 485 -4.94 -33.45 -2.54
CA PRO A 485 -5.53 -34.77 -2.46
C PRO A 485 -6.25 -35.05 -3.80
N GLY A 486 -5.67 -35.94 -4.60
CA GLY A 486 -6.22 -36.37 -5.88
C GLY A 486 -5.78 -35.48 -7.04
N GLY A 487 -4.98 -36.03 -7.95
CA GLY A 487 -4.57 -35.40 -9.19
C GLY A 487 -5.80 -34.88 -9.95
N PHE A 488 -5.67 -33.67 -10.51
CA PHE A 488 -6.69 -33.11 -11.40
C PHE A 488 -6.84 -33.99 -12.64
N PRO A 489 -8.04 -34.50 -12.99
CA PRO A 489 -8.28 -35.08 -14.30
C PRO A 489 -8.47 -33.93 -15.30
N GLY A 490 -7.47 -33.70 -16.14
CA GLY A 490 -7.52 -32.69 -17.20
C GLY A 490 -6.47 -31.61 -17.04
N GLY A 491 -5.40 -31.68 -17.83
CA GLY A 491 -4.34 -30.72 -17.86
C GLY A 491 -4.82 -29.31 -18.22
N PHE A 492 -4.26 -28.30 -17.58
CA PHE A 492 -4.45 -26.90 -17.95
C PHE A 492 -3.76 -26.61 -19.30
N PRO A 493 -4.45 -26.00 -20.28
CA PRO A 493 -3.79 -25.46 -21.46
C PRO A 493 -3.22 -24.07 -21.10
N GLY A 494 -1.90 -23.99 -20.96
CA GLY A 494 -1.21 -22.72 -20.75
C GLY A 494 -0.14 -22.83 -19.67
N GLY A 495 1.09 -23.16 -20.09
CA GLY A 495 2.24 -23.28 -19.21
C GLY A 495 2.64 -21.94 -18.60
N PHE A 496 2.98 -21.92 -17.32
CA PHE A 496 3.68 -20.82 -16.66
C PHE A 496 5.16 -20.80 -17.09
N PRO A 497 5.73 -19.66 -17.50
CA PRO A 497 7.17 -19.56 -17.70
C PRO A 497 7.83 -19.28 -16.34
N GLY A 498 8.44 -20.31 -15.77
CA GLY A 498 9.21 -20.21 -14.53
C GLY A 498 10.13 -21.43 -14.40
N GLY A 499 11.24 -21.45 -15.17
CA GLY A 499 12.25 -22.49 -15.08
C GLY A 499 13.09 -22.37 -13.82
N SER A 500 13.11 -23.42 -13.02
CA SER A 500 14.14 -23.66 -12.00
C SER A 500 15.44 -24.14 -12.69
N PRO A 501 16.61 -23.64 -12.30
CA PRO A 501 17.87 -24.23 -12.75
C PRO A 501 18.23 -25.39 -11.80
N ASN A 502 18.05 -26.59 -12.23
CA ASN A 502 18.77 -27.82 -11.91
C ASN A 502 17.82 -29.04 -11.82
N GLY A 503 17.86 -29.83 -12.87
CA GLY A 503 17.26 -31.15 -12.89
C GLY A 503 17.24 -31.72 -14.32
N GLY A 504 18.17 -32.59 -14.65
CA GLY A 504 18.31 -33.21 -15.97
C GLY A 504 17.07 -34.00 -16.38
N PHE A 505 16.72 -33.87 -17.65
CA PHE A 505 15.64 -34.62 -18.29
C PHE A 505 16.13 -36.01 -18.72
N PRO A 506 15.34 -37.08 -18.50
CA PRO A 506 15.58 -38.32 -19.19
C PRO A 506 14.99 -38.29 -20.60
N SER A 507 15.78 -38.72 -21.58
CA SER A 507 15.43 -38.89 -22.99
C SER A 507 14.35 -39.97 -23.18
N GLY A 508 13.17 -39.57 -23.68
CA GLY A 508 12.14 -40.48 -24.14
C GLY A 508 11.41 -39.87 -25.34
N GLY A 509 11.53 -40.52 -26.51
CA GLY A 509 11.08 -40.04 -27.81
C GLY A 509 9.55 -39.94 -27.96
N PHE A 510 9.11 -38.97 -28.73
CA PHE A 510 7.74 -38.81 -29.20
C PHE A 510 7.52 -39.55 -30.54
N PRO A 511 6.41 -40.27 -30.75
CA PRO A 511 6.04 -40.75 -32.06
C PRO A 511 5.29 -39.65 -32.84
N GLY A 512 5.66 -39.54 -34.12
CA GLY A 512 5.12 -38.52 -35.04
C GLY A 512 3.66 -38.73 -35.40
N GLY A 513 2.92 -37.64 -35.55
CA GLY A 513 1.61 -37.56 -36.17
C GLY A 513 1.53 -36.29 -37.01
N GLY A 514 1.45 -36.43 -38.34
CA GLY A 514 1.47 -35.36 -39.31
C GLY A 514 0.21 -34.54 -39.33
N PHE A 515 0.36 -33.25 -39.62
CA PHE A 515 -0.74 -32.36 -40.03
C PHE A 515 -0.72 -32.14 -41.54
N PRO A 516 -1.90 -32.10 -42.23
CA PRO A 516 -2.00 -31.73 -43.62
C PRO A 516 -1.99 -30.22 -43.79
N GLY A 517 -1.36 -29.78 -44.87
CA GLY A 517 -1.07 -28.42 -45.20
C GLY A 517 -2.22 -27.59 -45.80
N GLY A 518 -1.97 -26.32 -45.98
CA GLY A 518 -2.57 -25.47 -46.96
C GLY A 518 -2.98 -24.09 -46.50
N GLY A 519 -2.35 -23.03 -47.00
CA GLY A 519 -2.86 -21.67 -46.92
C GLY A 519 -1.76 -20.60 -46.81
N GLY A 520 -1.17 -20.21 -47.95
CA GLY A 520 -0.15 -19.18 -48.01
C GLY A 520 -0.71 -17.77 -47.80
N PHE A 521 0.10 -16.91 -47.17
CA PHE A 521 -0.07 -15.47 -47.13
C PHE A 521 0.98 -14.78 -48.05
N PRO A 522 0.60 -13.71 -48.78
CA PRO A 522 1.50 -13.04 -49.71
C PRO A 522 2.51 -12.13 -49.02
N ALA A 523 3.70 -12.06 -49.61
CA ALA A 523 4.81 -11.21 -49.21
C ALA A 523 4.54 -9.74 -49.55
N PHE A 524 4.99 -8.82 -48.69
CA PHE A 524 5.13 -7.41 -48.99
C PHE A 524 6.55 -7.09 -49.49
N PRO A 525 6.68 -6.20 -50.51
CA PRO A 525 7.98 -5.89 -51.11
C PRO A 525 8.71 -4.80 -50.31
N GLY A 526 10.04 -4.95 -50.25
CA GLY A 526 10.94 -3.95 -49.72
C GLY A 526 11.20 -2.83 -50.75
N SER A 527 11.60 -1.66 -50.24
CA SER A 527 12.39 -0.67 -50.98
C SER A 527 13.11 0.29 -50.03
N ARG A 528 14.38 0.30 -50.20
CA ARG A 528 15.41 1.34 -50.23
C ARG A 528 15.42 2.38 -49.11
#